data_38d88092bcfe68329f0510d759fdc082
#
_entry.id   38d88092bcfe68329f0510d759fdc082
#
_cell.length_a   1.000
_cell.length_b   1.000
_cell.length_c   1.000
_cell.angle_alpha   90.00
_cell.angle_beta   90.00
_cell.angle_gamma   90.00
#
_symmetry.space_group_name_H-M   'P 1'
#
loop_
_entity.id
_entity.type
_entity.pdbx_description
1 polymer ?
#
loop_
_entity_poly.entity_id
_entity_poly.type
_entity_poly.pdbx_seq_one_letter_code
_entity_poly.pdbx_strand_id
1 'polypeptide(L)'
;MAYLDPGNVASNMTAGAVFGYLLVWVVVLGNVMAWLIQYLSAKLGIVTGESLPQLLGRRIHRPWVRRAYWLQAELVAMATDVAEVIGGAVALNLLFGIPLLWGGAITGVVSIALLLVQSRRGARAFETVVIGLLVIIAGGFTAGLFFAPPDPVGVVGGLVPRFDGATSVLLAASILGATIMPHAIYAHSALSRDRFAPAEPTAAADLEAARGVSTPRLLRATRWDVTIALAVAGTVNLAILLLAAANLTGVDGTDSLEGAYAALRDGLGSLVATLFAVGLLASGLASTSVGAYAGAEIMHGLLRIRVPLLARRLVTLVPALAILGLGIDPTVALVLSQVVLSFGIPFALIPLVVLTSRRDLLGAHRNRPLTTAAGIMASVFLVALNAVLLWLVFSGG
;
A
#
# COMPACT_ATOMS: atom_id res chain seq x y z
N MET A 1 -6.51 -2.81 4.41
CA MET A 1 -6.11 -4.00 3.64
C MET A 1 -4.94 -3.71 2.71
N ALA A 2 -4.93 -2.63 1.96
CA ALA A 2 -3.82 -2.26 1.09
C ALA A 2 -2.45 -2.16 1.79
N TYR A 3 -2.39 -1.90 3.09
CA TYR A 3 -1.17 -1.58 3.85
C TYR A 3 -0.30 -2.78 4.25
N LEU A 4 -0.63 -3.98 3.81
CA LEU A 4 0.08 -5.23 4.07
C LEU A 4 0.20 -6.02 2.77
N ASP A 5 0.79 -5.43 1.74
CA ASP A 5 1.10 -6.09 0.48
C ASP A 5 2.49 -6.75 0.50
N PRO A 6 2.83 -7.58 -0.48
CA PRO A 6 4.15 -8.21 -0.55
C PRO A 6 5.31 -7.21 -0.61
N GLY A 7 5.08 -6.02 -1.17
CA GLY A 7 6.06 -4.95 -1.20
C GLY A 7 6.39 -4.41 0.19
N ASN A 8 5.40 -4.31 1.09
CA ASN A 8 5.63 -4.00 2.51
C ASN A 8 6.52 -5.06 3.17
N VAL A 9 6.23 -6.34 2.92
CA VAL A 9 7.02 -7.44 3.47
C VAL A 9 8.45 -7.35 2.99
N ALA A 10 8.68 -7.25 1.69
CA ALA A 10 10.02 -7.15 1.11
C ALA A 10 10.77 -5.91 1.62
N SER A 11 10.17 -4.73 1.55
CA SER A 11 10.81 -3.47 1.94
C SER A 11 11.21 -3.45 3.42
N ASN A 12 10.31 -3.86 4.32
CA ASN A 12 10.58 -3.87 5.76
C ASN A 12 11.59 -4.96 6.14
N MET A 13 11.49 -6.13 5.49
CA MET A 13 12.43 -7.22 5.73
C MET A 13 13.85 -6.88 5.27
N THR A 14 14.00 -6.43 4.01
CA THR A 14 15.31 -6.01 3.49
C THR A 14 15.88 -4.85 4.31
N ALA A 15 15.06 -3.88 4.73
CA ALA A 15 15.50 -2.78 5.58
C ALA A 15 16.03 -3.28 6.94
N GLY A 16 15.33 -4.20 7.59
CA GLY A 16 15.76 -4.82 8.84
C GLY A 16 17.02 -5.66 8.68
N ALA A 17 17.10 -6.48 7.63
CA ALA A 17 18.24 -7.35 7.37
C ALA A 17 19.52 -6.55 7.07
N VAL A 18 19.43 -5.50 6.22
CA VAL A 18 20.60 -4.73 5.77
C VAL A 18 21.03 -3.70 6.81
N PHE A 19 20.08 -2.99 7.43
CA PHE A 19 20.35 -1.82 8.28
C PHE A 19 19.95 -2.00 9.74
N GLY A 20 19.49 -3.19 10.16
CA GLY A 20 19.00 -3.41 11.51
C GLY A 20 17.85 -2.46 11.85
N TYR A 21 17.99 -1.76 12.96
CA TYR A 21 16.94 -0.84 13.45
C TYR A 21 16.94 0.55 12.81
N LEU A 22 17.87 0.85 11.89
CA LEU A 22 18.08 2.21 11.36
C LEU A 22 16.80 2.87 10.84
N LEU A 23 15.93 2.12 10.15
CA LEU A 23 14.75 2.64 9.47
C LEU A 23 13.43 2.46 10.26
N VAL A 24 13.48 2.13 11.55
CA VAL A 24 12.30 2.07 12.43
C VAL A 24 11.49 3.37 12.39
N TRP A 25 12.19 4.53 12.41
CA TRP A 25 11.54 5.85 12.33
C TRP A 25 10.75 6.05 11.03
N VAL A 26 11.21 5.47 9.91
CA VAL A 26 10.53 5.56 8.61
C VAL A 26 9.20 4.81 8.65
N VAL A 27 9.18 3.60 9.23
CA VAL A 27 7.94 2.80 9.38
C VAL A 27 6.94 3.55 10.25
N VAL A 28 7.38 4.09 11.38
CA VAL A 28 6.51 4.84 12.30
C VAL A 28 5.99 6.12 11.63
N LEU A 29 6.87 6.91 11.02
CA LEU A 29 6.49 8.14 10.31
C LEU A 29 5.54 7.84 9.14
N GLY A 30 5.86 6.81 8.33
CA GLY A 30 5.02 6.37 7.22
C GLY A 30 3.61 6.00 7.67
N ASN A 31 3.49 5.29 8.79
CA ASN A 31 2.19 4.90 9.34
C ASN A 31 1.37 6.11 9.84
N VAL A 32 2.03 7.08 10.51
CA VAL A 32 1.39 8.34 10.94
C VAL A 32 0.93 9.16 9.73
N MET A 33 1.76 9.27 8.70
CA MET A 33 1.41 9.95 7.45
C MET A 33 0.25 9.24 6.74
N ALA A 34 0.29 7.91 6.64
CA ALA A 34 -0.78 7.11 6.05
C ALA A 34 -2.10 7.32 6.79
N TRP A 35 -2.09 7.38 8.13
CA TRP A 35 -3.28 7.67 8.92
C TRP A 35 -3.94 9.01 8.53
N LEU A 36 -3.15 10.07 8.45
CA LEU A 36 -3.64 11.39 8.04
C LEU A 36 -4.22 11.35 6.61
N ILE A 37 -3.46 10.77 5.68
CA ILE A 37 -3.79 10.76 4.25
C ILE A 37 -5.06 9.94 4.01
N GLN A 38 -5.17 8.77 4.62
CA GLN A 38 -6.33 7.90 4.43
C GLN A 38 -7.59 8.50 5.05
N TYR A 39 -7.47 9.15 6.21
CA TYR A 39 -8.60 9.88 6.77
C TYR A 39 -9.05 11.03 5.86
N LEU A 40 -8.12 11.79 5.26
CA LEU A 40 -8.45 12.86 4.32
C LEU A 40 -9.11 12.32 3.05
N SER A 41 -8.63 11.18 2.55
CA SER A 41 -9.19 10.52 1.37
C SER A 41 -10.64 10.08 1.61
N ALA A 42 -10.90 9.37 2.69
CA ALA A 42 -12.25 8.96 3.06
C ALA A 42 -13.18 10.15 3.30
N LYS A 43 -12.68 11.18 4.01
CA LYS A 43 -13.41 12.42 4.26
C LYS A 43 -13.83 13.09 2.96
N LEU A 44 -12.95 13.14 1.94
CA LEU A 44 -13.28 13.68 0.64
C LEU A 44 -14.48 12.96 0.04
N GLY A 45 -14.43 11.62 -0.05
CA GLY A 45 -15.51 10.81 -0.61
C GLY A 45 -16.84 10.96 0.14
N ILE A 46 -16.79 10.98 1.49
CA ILE A 46 -17.99 11.11 2.33
C ILE A 46 -18.65 12.49 2.15
N VAL A 47 -17.85 13.57 2.18
CA VAL A 47 -18.41 14.93 2.18
C VAL A 47 -18.87 15.37 0.81
N THR A 48 -18.12 15.00 -0.23
CA THR A 48 -18.44 15.45 -1.61
C THR A 48 -19.35 14.50 -2.37
N GLY A 49 -19.44 13.23 -1.97
CA GLY A 49 -20.09 12.19 -2.76
C GLY A 49 -19.34 11.84 -4.05
N GLU A 50 -18.08 12.27 -4.17
CA GLU A 50 -17.23 12.02 -5.34
C GLU A 50 -15.86 11.49 -4.91
N SER A 51 -15.28 10.61 -5.73
CA SER A 51 -13.92 10.14 -5.51
C SER A 51 -12.87 11.17 -5.93
N LEU A 52 -11.65 11.04 -5.41
CA LEU A 52 -10.52 11.89 -5.81
C LEU A 52 -10.27 11.85 -7.32
N PRO A 53 -10.26 10.68 -8.01
CA PRO A 53 -10.12 10.64 -9.47
C PRO A 53 -11.24 11.39 -10.22
N GLN A 54 -12.49 11.30 -9.74
CA GLN A 54 -13.61 12.00 -10.35
C GLN A 54 -13.48 13.51 -10.23
N LEU A 55 -13.14 14.02 -9.04
CA LEU A 55 -12.90 15.44 -8.81
C LEU A 55 -11.76 15.98 -9.66
N LEU A 56 -10.67 15.21 -9.80
CA LEU A 56 -9.55 15.57 -10.67
C LEU A 56 -9.92 15.55 -12.14
N GLY A 57 -10.63 14.52 -12.59
CA GLY A 57 -11.10 14.41 -13.99
C GLY A 57 -12.05 15.55 -14.41
N ARG A 58 -12.79 16.11 -13.45
CA ARG A 58 -13.64 17.29 -13.68
C ARG A 58 -12.85 18.59 -13.70
N ARG A 59 -11.80 18.71 -12.90
CA ARG A 59 -10.99 19.94 -12.75
C ARG A 59 -9.86 20.07 -13.75
N ILE A 60 -9.33 18.96 -14.25
CA ILE A 60 -8.31 18.97 -15.30
C ILE A 60 -9.00 19.12 -16.66
N HIS A 61 -9.13 20.36 -17.13
CA HIS A 61 -9.84 20.66 -18.38
C HIS A 61 -9.03 20.27 -19.63
N ARG A 62 -7.69 20.34 -19.58
CA ARG A 62 -6.83 20.01 -20.73
C ARG A 62 -6.73 18.51 -20.92
N PRO A 63 -7.18 17.93 -22.06
CA PRO A 63 -7.21 16.47 -22.26
C PRO A 63 -5.83 15.79 -22.14
N TRP A 64 -4.79 16.44 -22.66
CA TRP A 64 -3.44 15.88 -22.59
C TRP A 64 -2.90 15.83 -21.16
N VAL A 65 -3.13 16.86 -20.34
CA VAL A 65 -2.73 16.87 -18.91
C VAL A 65 -3.47 15.75 -18.16
N ARG A 66 -4.77 15.58 -18.45
CA ARG A 66 -5.57 14.54 -17.82
C ARG A 66 -5.11 13.14 -18.21
N ARG A 67 -4.71 12.94 -19.48
CA ARG A 67 -4.12 11.66 -19.94
C ARG A 67 -2.75 11.39 -19.32
N ALA A 68 -1.89 12.42 -19.23
CA ALA A 68 -0.60 12.29 -18.55
C ALA A 68 -0.75 11.95 -17.06
N TYR A 69 -1.70 12.62 -16.41
CA TYR A 69 -2.02 12.33 -15.00
C TYR A 69 -2.58 10.91 -14.82
N TRP A 70 -3.46 10.46 -15.73
CA TRP A 70 -3.94 9.09 -15.75
C TRP A 70 -2.79 8.09 -15.96
N LEU A 71 -1.93 8.32 -16.93
CA LEU A 71 -0.80 7.41 -17.22
C LEU A 71 0.10 7.21 -16.00
N GLN A 72 0.44 8.28 -15.31
CA GLN A 72 1.22 8.22 -14.06
C GLN A 72 0.48 7.38 -13.00
N ALA A 73 -0.81 7.63 -12.77
CA ALA A 73 -1.59 6.91 -11.78
C ALA A 73 -1.77 5.42 -12.15
N GLU A 74 -1.89 5.11 -13.45
CA GLU A 74 -1.99 3.73 -13.95
C GLU A 74 -0.66 2.98 -13.81
N LEU A 75 0.47 3.60 -14.12
CA LEU A 75 1.80 2.99 -13.91
C LEU A 75 2.02 2.61 -12.45
N VAL A 76 1.60 3.47 -11.52
CA VAL A 76 1.66 3.20 -10.09
C VAL A 76 0.75 2.03 -9.70
N ALA A 77 -0.47 1.99 -10.22
CA ALA A 77 -1.39 0.88 -9.97
C ALA A 77 -0.87 -0.45 -10.56
N MET A 78 -0.25 -0.39 -11.75
CA MET A 78 0.40 -1.57 -12.36
C MET A 78 1.59 -2.07 -11.53
N ALA A 79 2.40 -1.17 -10.96
CA ALA A 79 3.50 -1.56 -10.09
C ALA A 79 3.02 -2.33 -8.85
N THR A 80 1.85 -1.97 -8.30
CA THR A 80 1.21 -2.74 -7.23
C THR A 80 0.76 -4.12 -7.70
N ASP A 81 0.06 -4.20 -8.83
CA ASP A 81 -0.40 -5.48 -9.40
C ASP A 81 0.78 -6.43 -9.68
N VAL A 82 1.92 -5.88 -10.13
CA VAL A 82 3.18 -6.62 -10.34
C VAL A 82 3.71 -7.17 -9.00
N ALA A 83 3.76 -6.32 -7.96
CA ALA A 83 4.22 -6.74 -6.63
C ALA A 83 3.37 -7.88 -6.05
N GLU A 84 2.05 -7.84 -6.22
CA GLU A 84 1.14 -8.88 -5.75
C GLU A 84 1.42 -10.24 -6.39
N VAL A 85 1.64 -10.25 -7.72
CA VAL A 85 1.92 -11.49 -8.48
C VAL A 85 3.29 -12.04 -8.11
N ILE A 86 4.31 -11.18 -8.03
CA ILE A 86 5.67 -11.59 -7.67
C ILE A 86 5.70 -12.12 -6.22
N GLY A 87 5.06 -11.42 -5.29
CA GLY A 87 5.00 -11.87 -3.89
C GLY A 87 4.31 -13.22 -3.71
N GLY A 88 3.19 -13.45 -4.45
CA GLY A 88 2.54 -14.75 -4.48
C GLY A 88 3.39 -15.83 -5.12
N ALA A 89 4.15 -15.52 -6.18
CA ALA A 89 5.08 -16.45 -6.83
C ALA A 89 6.20 -16.88 -5.88
N VAL A 90 6.82 -15.92 -5.18
CA VAL A 90 7.85 -16.21 -4.18
C VAL A 90 7.28 -17.06 -3.06
N ALA A 91 6.11 -16.72 -2.53
CA ALA A 91 5.49 -17.49 -1.46
C ALA A 91 5.20 -18.96 -1.88
N LEU A 92 4.70 -19.17 -3.09
CA LEU A 92 4.49 -20.52 -3.63
C LEU A 92 5.79 -21.29 -3.87
N ASN A 93 6.85 -20.58 -4.26
CA ASN A 93 8.18 -21.16 -4.38
C ASN A 93 8.72 -21.60 -3.01
N LEU A 94 8.64 -20.73 -1.99
CA LEU A 94 9.12 -21.01 -0.63
C LEU A 94 8.35 -22.15 0.04
N LEU A 95 7.03 -22.24 -0.16
CA LEU A 95 6.17 -23.24 0.48
C LEU A 95 6.21 -24.60 -0.23
N PHE A 96 6.25 -24.60 -1.56
CA PHE A 96 6.00 -25.81 -2.35
C PHE A 96 7.08 -26.08 -3.42
N GLY A 97 8.14 -25.26 -3.51
CA GLY A 97 9.18 -25.39 -4.54
C GLY A 97 8.70 -25.13 -5.97
N ILE A 98 7.57 -24.45 -6.14
CA ILE A 98 7.02 -24.16 -7.49
C ILE A 98 7.92 -23.13 -8.18
N PRO A 99 8.38 -23.36 -9.42
CA PRO A 99 9.16 -22.36 -10.15
C PRO A 99 8.43 -21.01 -10.23
N LEU A 100 9.16 -19.90 -10.07
CA LEU A 100 8.60 -18.55 -9.93
C LEU A 100 7.60 -18.18 -11.04
N LEU A 101 7.90 -18.50 -12.30
CA LEU A 101 7.01 -18.21 -13.43
C LEU A 101 5.64 -18.92 -13.28
N TRP A 102 5.65 -20.19 -12.89
CA TRP A 102 4.42 -20.95 -12.65
C TRP A 102 3.70 -20.45 -11.39
N GLY A 103 4.45 -20.13 -10.33
CA GLY A 103 3.91 -19.50 -9.13
C GLY A 103 3.19 -18.18 -9.45
N GLY A 104 3.77 -17.35 -10.32
CA GLY A 104 3.14 -16.12 -10.81
C GLY A 104 1.87 -16.37 -11.62
N ALA A 105 1.89 -17.36 -12.51
CA ALA A 105 0.70 -17.74 -13.29
C ALA A 105 -0.43 -18.24 -12.36
N ILE A 106 -0.12 -19.10 -11.38
CA ILE A 106 -1.08 -19.62 -10.41
C ILE A 106 -1.65 -18.46 -9.57
N THR A 107 -0.79 -17.56 -9.06
CA THR A 107 -1.22 -16.38 -8.30
C THR A 107 -2.14 -15.49 -9.14
N GLY A 108 -1.81 -15.29 -10.43
CA GLY A 108 -2.66 -14.57 -11.37
C GLY A 108 -4.04 -15.19 -11.52
N VAL A 109 -4.11 -16.50 -11.72
CA VAL A 109 -5.39 -17.24 -11.86
C VAL A 109 -6.21 -17.17 -10.57
N VAL A 110 -5.58 -17.38 -9.40
CA VAL A 110 -6.25 -17.29 -8.10
C VAL A 110 -6.78 -15.88 -7.86
N SER A 111 -6.01 -14.85 -8.20
CA SER A 111 -6.44 -13.46 -8.06
C SER A 111 -7.65 -13.13 -8.96
N ILE A 112 -7.69 -13.66 -10.18
CA ILE A 112 -8.85 -13.54 -11.07
C ILE A 112 -10.06 -14.25 -10.46
N ALA A 113 -9.88 -15.45 -9.90
CA ALA A 113 -10.97 -16.18 -9.24
C ALA A 113 -11.52 -15.41 -8.04
N LEU A 114 -10.66 -14.79 -7.23
CA LEU A 114 -11.09 -13.95 -6.09
C LEU A 114 -11.90 -12.74 -6.55
N LEU A 115 -11.49 -12.06 -7.63
CA LEU A 115 -12.25 -10.96 -8.23
C LEU A 115 -13.63 -11.41 -8.75
N LEU A 116 -13.71 -12.63 -9.33
CA LEU A 116 -14.99 -13.22 -9.75
C LEU A 116 -15.90 -13.54 -8.57
N VAL A 117 -15.36 -14.06 -7.47
CA VAL A 117 -16.11 -14.29 -6.23
C VAL A 117 -16.65 -12.98 -5.69
N GLN A 118 -15.83 -11.95 -5.62
CA GLN A 118 -16.24 -10.61 -5.18
C GLN A 118 -17.41 -10.08 -6.04
N SER A 119 -17.31 -10.21 -7.36
CA SER A 119 -18.35 -9.71 -8.27
C SER A 119 -19.67 -10.48 -8.18
N ARG A 120 -19.63 -11.79 -7.85
CA ARG A 120 -20.83 -12.65 -7.81
C ARG A 120 -21.46 -12.79 -6.43
N ARG A 121 -20.65 -12.89 -5.36
CA ARG A 121 -21.11 -13.13 -3.97
C ARG A 121 -21.19 -11.88 -3.11
N GLY A 122 -20.79 -10.73 -3.65
CA GLY A 122 -20.82 -9.44 -2.97
C GLY A 122 -19.64 -9.21 -2.01
N ALA A 123 -19.56 -7.98 -1.51
CA ALA A 123 -18.43 -7.50 -0.73
C ALA A 123 -18.22 -8.26 0.59
N ARG A 124 -19.29 -8.69 1.27
CA ARG A 124 -19.20 -9.32 2.61
C ARG A 124 -18.41 -10.63 2.62
N ALA A 125 -18.67 -11.52 1.66
CA ALA A 125 -17.96 -12.81 1.57
C ALA A 125 -16.47 -12.59 1.33
N PHE A 126 -16.14 -11.63 0.46
CA PHE A 126 -14.77 -11.24 0.17
C PHE A 126 -14.10 -10.61 1.41
N GLU A 127 -14.76 -9.68 2.10
CA GLU A 127 -14.26 -9.05 3.33
C GLU A 127 -13.89 -10.09 4.40
N THR A 128 -14.71 -11.13 4.57
CA THR A 128 -14.44 -12.21 5.54
C THR A 128 -13.16 -12.97 5.19
N VAL A 129 -12.95 -13.31 3.92
CA VAL A 129 -11.71 -13.99 3.47
C VAL A 129 -10.51 -13.11 3.74
N VAL A 130 -10.60 -11.84 3.38
CA VAL A 130 -9.47 -10.89 3.55
C VAL A 130 -9.17 -10.65 5.03
N ILE A 131 -10.19 -10.55 5.90
CA ILE A 131 -9.98 -10.44 7.36
C ILE A 131 -9.25 -11.70 7.88
N GLY A 132 -9.65 -12.88 7.43
CA GLY A 132 -8.95 -14.13 7.77
C GLY A 132 -7.47 -14.11 7.36
N LEU A 133 -7.17 -13.66 6.13
CA LEU A 133 -5.80 -13.50 5.64
C LEU A 133 -5.01 -12.47 6.47
N LEU A 134 -5.62 -11.35 6.85
CA LEU A 134 -4.99 -10.35 7.72
C LEU A 134 -4.65 -10.89 9.10
N VAL A 135 -5.53 -11.71 9.69
CA VAL A 135 -5.27 -12.35 10.98
C VAL A 135 -4.08 -13.31 10.86
N ILE A 136 -3.98 -14.06 9.77
CA ILE A 136 -2.84 -14.95 9.50
C ILE A 136 -1.54 -14.14 9.37
N ILE A 137 -1.56 -13.05 8.60
CA ILE A 137 -0.40 -12.17 8.43
C ILE A 137 0.03 -11.59 9.78
N ALA A 138 -0.92 -10.98 10.50
CA ALA A 138 -0.64 -10.35 11.79
C ALA A 138 -0.14 -11.36 12.81
N GLY A 139 -0.78 -12.54 12.89
CA GLY A 139 -0.37 -13.62 13.77
C GLY A 139 1.01 -14.15 13.44
N GLY A 140 1.28 -14.43 12.16
CA GLY A 140 2.57 -14.99 11.70
C GLY A 140 3.76 -14.09 12.01
N PHE A 141 3.69 -12.82 11.61
CA PHE A 141 4.81 -11.89 11.84
C PHE A 141 4.96 -11.48 13.31
N THR A 142 3.85 -11.25 14.02
CA THR A 142 3.92 -10.87 15.44
C THR A 142 4.38 -12.04 16.32
N ALA A 143 3.97 -13.27 15.99
CA ALA A 143 4.43 -14.46 16.72
C ALA A 143 5.97 -14.61 16.66
N GLY A 144 6.60 -14.28 15.53
CA GLY A 144 8.06 -14.31 15.39
C GLY A 144 8.79 -13.47 16.43
N LEU A 145 8.25 -12.35 16.85
CA LEU A 145 8.84 -11.47 17.87
C LEU A 145 8.86 -12.09 19.29
N PHE A 146 7.98 -13.05 19.57
CA PHE A 146 7.99 -13.76 20.85
C PHE A 146 9.11 -14.81 20.92
N PHE A 147 9.49 -15.37 19.77
CA PHE A 147 10.60 -16.33 19.69
C PHE A 147 11.96 -15.63 19.65
N ALA A 148 12.00 -14.43 19.07
CA ALA A 148 13.20 -13.62 18.92
C ALA A 148 12.88 -12.15 19.23
N PRO A 149 12.88 -11.76 20.51
CA PRO A 149 12.56 -10.41 20.91
C PRO A 149 13.62 -9.41 20.41
N PRO A 150 13.21 -8.27 19.84
CA PRO A 150 14.13 -7.24 19.38
C PRO A 150 14.85 -6.56 20.56
N ASP A 151 16.06 -6.03 20.32
CA ASP A 151 16.77 -5.23 21.31
C ASP A 151 16.05 -3.90 21.57
N PRO A 152 15.56 -3.64 22.80
CA PRO A 152 14.84 -2.40 23.11
C PRO A 152 15.68 -1.14 22.89
N VAL A 153 16.99 -1.19 23.11
CA VAL A 153 17.90 -0.06 22.93
C VAL A 153 18.05 0.25 21.45
N GLY A 154 18.20 -0.79 20.61
CA GLY A 154 18.24 -0.67 19.17
C GLY A 154 16.94 -0.09 18.60
N VAL A 155 15.78 -0.56 19.08
CA VAL A 155 14.46 -0.05 18.66
C VAL A 155 14.32 1.45 18.98
N VAL A 156 14.65 1.87 20.20
CA VAL A 156 14.59 3.28 20.60
C VAL A 156 15.59 4.13 19.81
N GLY A 157 16.82 3.63 19.61
CA GLY A 157 17.83 4.26 18.77
C GLY A 157 17.41 4.42 17.31
N GLY A 158 16.62 3.44 16.80
CA GLY A 158 16.06 3.45 15.47
C GLY A 158 14.94 4.47 15.23
N LEU A 159 14.40 5.08 16.30
CA LEU A 159 13.43 6.18 16.18
C LEU A 159 14.09 7.53 15.83
N VAL A 160 15.43 7.64 15.93
CA VAL A 160 16.15 8.85 15.57
C VAL A 160 16.32 8.91 14.06
N PRO A 161 15.77 9.95 13.37
CA PRO A 161 15.87 10.07 11.93
C PRO A 161 17.31 10.21 11.44
N ARG A 162 17.76 9.24 10.65
CA ARG A 162 19.08 9.25 10.00
C ARG A 162 19.08 8.31 8.81
N PHE A 163 20.03 8.51 7.90
CA PHE A 163 20.29 7.65 6.75
C PHE A 163 21.74 7.21 6.75
N ASP A 164 22.02 6.11 6.09
CA ASP A 164 23.35 5.56 5.87
C ASP A 164 23.48 5.15 4.40
N GLY A 165 24.01 6.07 3.59
CA GLY A 165 24.17 5.89 2.15
C GLY A 165 22.88 5.85 1.33
N ALA A 166 23.03 5.72 0.02
CA ALA A 166 21.94 5.76 -0.97
C ALA A 166 20.92 4.61 -0.78
N THR A 167 21.40 3.43 -0.41
CA THR A 167 20.54 2.24 -0.21
C THR A 167 19.54 2.46 0.92
N SER A 168 19.92 3.15 2.01
CA SER A 168 18.98 3.45 3.10
C SER A 168 17.90 4.44 2.66
N VAL A 169 18.21 5.40 1.80
CA VAL A 169 17.25 6.34 1.21
C VAL A 169 16.30 5.61 0.26
N LEU A 170 16.82 4.68 -0.56
CA LEU A 170 16.03 3.85 -1.45
C LEU A 170 15.04 2.99 -0.66
N LEU A 171 15.49 2.30 0.41
CA LEU A 171 14.62 1.49 1.25
C LEU A 171 13.60 2.34 2.03
N ALA A 172 13.98 3.54 2.46
CA ALA A 172 13.03 4.48 3.07
C ALA A 172 11.93 4.90 2.07
N ALA A 173 12.30 5.23 0.83
CA ALA A 173 11.33 5.53 -0.23
C ALA A 173 10.43 4.31 -0.53
N SER A 174 11.00 3.10 -0.55
CA SER A 174 10.26 1.85 -0.72
C SER A 174 9.26 1.63 0.43
N ILE A 175 9.69 1.74 1.71
CA ILE A 175 8.82 1.61 2.89
C ILE A 175 7.67 2.62 2.84
N LEU A 176 7.95 3.89 2.49
CA LEU A 176 6.92 4.91 2.41
C LEU A 176 5.97 4.68 1.23
N GLY A 177 6.49 4.24 0.08
CA GLY A 177 5.72 3.84 -1.09
C GLY A 177 4.73 2.73 -0.76
N ALA A 178 5.23 1.69 -0.09
CA ALA A 178 4.46 0.55 0.39
C ALA A 178 3.43 0.93 1.46
N THR A 179 3.75 1.85 2.36
CA THR A 179 2.87 2.21 3.48
C THR A 179 1.78 3.21 3.09
N ILE A 180 2.08 4.22 2.25
CA ILE A 180 1.12 5.29 1.91
C ILE A 180 0.25 4.93 0.71
N MET A 181 0.80 4.23 -0.26
CA MET A 181 0.14 3.69 -1.45
C MET A 181 -0.78 4.68 -2.20
N PRO A 182 -0.31 5.35 -3.26
CA PRO A 182 -1.11 6.35 -3.96
C PRO A 182 -2.40 5.79 -4.56
N HIS A 183 -2.40 4.54 -5.05
CA HIS A 183 -3.61 3.89 -5.55
C HIS A 183 -4.64 3.65 -4.44
N ALA A 184 -4.20 3.37 -3.19
CA ALA A 184 -5.10 3.25 -2.04
C ALA A 184 -5.76 4.60 -1.67
N ILE A 185 -5.08 5.73 -1.91
CA ILE A 185 -5.67 7.07 -1.73
C ILE A 185 -6.87 7.24 -2.67
N TYR A 186 -6.71 6.87 -3.95
CA TYR A 186 -7.80 6.93 -4.93
C TYR A 186 -8.94 5.97 -4.55
N ALA A 187 -8.60 4.71 -4.24
CA ALA A 187 -9.58 3.70 -3.87
C ALA A 187 -10.37 4.07 -2.62
N HIS A 188 -9.71 4.57 -1.57
CA HIS A 188 -10.38 4.84 -0.30
C HIS A 188 -11.39 5.98 -0.40
N SER A 189 -11.12 7.01 -1.21
CA SER A 189 -12.10 8.06 -1.50
C SER A 189 -13.34 7.51 -2.20
N ALA A 190 -13.14 6.57 -3.15
CA ALA A 190 -14.21 5.94 -3.89
C ALA A 190 -15.02 4.96 -3.02
N LEU A 191 -14.34 4.07 -2.29
CA LEU A 191 -14.98 3.12 -1.38
C LEU A 191 -15.80 3.81 -0.29
N SER A 192 -15.28 4.93 0.25
CA SER A 192 -16.01 5.71 1.24
C SER A 192 -17.21 6.44 0.65
N ARG A 193 -17.11 6.93 -0.59
CA ARG A 193 -18.24 7.43 -1.36
C ARG A 193 -19.32 6.36 -1.52
N ASP A 194 -18.94 5.17 -2.03
CA ASP A 194 -19.86 4.10 -2.38
C ASP A 194 -20.54 3.49 -1.15
N ARG A 195 -19.79 3.31 -0.06
CA ARG A 195 -20.31 2.78 1.20
C ARG A 195 -21.41 3.64 1.80
N PHE A 196 -21.33 4.96 1.61
CA PHE A 196 -22.28 5.92 2.17
C PHE A 196 -23.11 6.64 1.07
N ALA A 197 -23.15 6.09 -0.14
CA ALA A 197 -24.00 6.60 -1.20
C ALA A 197 -25.47 6.45 -0.82
N PRO A 198 -26.31 7.49 -1.03
CA PRO A 198 -27.76 7.34 -0.95
C PRO A 198 -28.28 6.43 -2.08
N ALA A 199 -29.46 5.86 -1.89
CA ALA A 199 -30.09 4.97 -2.88
C ALA A 199 -30.34 5.65 -4.23
N GLU A 200 -30.61 6.98 -4.21
CA GLU A 200 -30.80 7.77 -5.41
C GLU A 200 -29.69 8.80 -5.60
N PRO A 201 -29.37 9.18 -6.86
CA PRO A 201 -28.42 10.24 -7.15
C PRO A 201 -28.82 11.55 -6.46
N THR A 202 -27.97 12.05 -5.58
CA THR A 202 -28.27 13.20 -4.72
C THR A 202 -27.17 14.24 -4.83
N ALA A 203 -27.53 15.51 -4.84
CA ALA A 203 -26.58 16.60 -4.83
C ALA A 203 -25.75 16.62 -3.52
N ALA A 204 -24.52 17.11 -3.58
CA ALA A 204 -23.63 17.11 -2.41
C ALA A 204 -24.22 17.85 -1.20
N ALA A 205 -25.03 18.90 -1.44
CA ALA A 205 -25.70 19.66 -0.37
C ALA A 205 -26.75 18.84 0.39
N ASP A 206 -27.38 17.85 -0.26
CA ASP A 206 -28.50 17.08 0.26
C ASP A 206 -28.07 15.68 0.75
N LEU A 207 -26.80 15.33 0.62
CA LEU A 207 -26.27 14.01 0.96
C LEU A 207 -26.55 13.60 2.41
N GLU A 208 -26.47 14.51 3.37
CA GLU A 208 -26.70 14.25 4.77
C GLU A 208 -28.18 13.86 5.03
N ALA A 209 -29.08 14.63 4.43
CA ALA A 209 -30.53 14.36 4.52
C ALA A 209 -30.90 13.02 3.86
N ALA A 210 -30.37 12.75 2.67
CA ALA A 210 -30.62 11.52 1.92
C ALA A 210 -30.07 10.24 2.61
N ARG A 211 -28.98 10.38 3.37
CA ARG A 211 -28.35 9.27 4.12
C ARG A 211 -29.06 8.98 5.45
N GLY A 212 -29.77 9.93 6.02
CA GLY A 212 -30.36 9.84 7.36
C GLY A 212 -29.34 9.78 8.51
N VAL A 213 -28.05 10.05 8.21
CA VAL A 213 -26.96 10.05 9.19
C VAL A 213 -26.10 11.29 9.00
N SER A 214 -25.83 11.99 10.11
CA SER A 214 -25.06 13.22 10.08
C SER A 214 -23.60 13.01 9.64
N THR A 215 -23.10 13.90 8.80
CA THR A 215 -21.72 13.87 8.29
C THR A 215 -20.66 13.85 9.42
N PRO A 216 -20.79 14.62 10.54
CA PRO A 216 -19.86 14.53 11.66
C PRO A 216 -19.81 13.14 12.33
N ARG A 217 -20.93 12.42 12.38
CA ARG A 217 -20.99 11.06 12.91
C ARG A 217 -20.24 10.08 12.01
N LEU A 218 -20.45 10.17 10.69
CA LEU A 218 -19.73 9.37 9.71
C LEU A 218 -18.22 9.63 9.76
N LEU A 219 -17.80 10.90 9.81
CA LEU A 219 -16.38 11.26 9.89
C LEU A 219 -15.72 10.78 11.18
N ARG A 220 -16.46 10.74 12.30
CA ARG A 220 -15.95 10.21 13.57
C ARG A 220 -15.78 8.69 13.48
N ALA A 221 -16.77 7.98 12.94
CA ALA A 221 -16.69 6.52 12.74
C ALA A 221 -15.52 6.17 11.82
N THR A 222 -15.39 6.87 10.69
CA THR A 222 -14.29 6.66 9.74
C THR A 222 -12.91 6.95 10.35
N ARG A 223 -12.80 7.95 11.22
CA ARG A 223 -11.53 8.20 11.94
C ARG A 223 -11.13 6.99 12.78
N TRP A 224 -12.07 6.40 13.53
CA TRP A 224 -11.79 5.21 14.33
C TRP A 224 -11.47 4.00 13.46
N ASP A 225 -12.20 3.79 12.37
CA ASP A 225 -11.95 2.72 11.40
C ASP A 225 -10.51 2.80 10.84
N VAL A 226 -10.12 3.97 10.34
CA VAL A 226 -8.75 4.23 9.86
C VAL A 226 -7.71 4.07 10.96
N THR A 227 -8.00 4.53 12.19
CA THR A 227 -7.06 4.40 13.31
C THR A 227 -6.80 2.95 13.67
N ILE A 228 -7.85 2.15 13.79
CA ILE A 228 -7.73 0.72 14.13
C ILE A 228 -7.01 -0.03 13.00
N ALA A 229 -7.43 0.19 11.76
CA ALA A 229 -6.84 -0.48 10.60
C ALA A 229 -5.33 -0.20 10.47
N LEU A 230 -4.92 1.07 10.61
CA LEU A 230 -3.51 1.45 10.51
C LEU A 230 -2.69 1.15 11.78
N ALA A 231 -3.31 1.11 12.96
CA ALA A 231 -2.63 0.60 14.15
C ALA A 231 -2.25 -0.87 13.97
N VAL A 232 -3.16 -1.70 13.46
CA VAL A 232 -2.88 -3.11 13.17
C VAL A 232 -1.82 -3.23 12.07
N ALA A 233 -2.02 -2.58 10.93
CA ALA A 233 -1.09 -2.66 9.81
C ALA A 233 0.30 -2.12 10.16
N GLY A 234 0.38 -0.99 10.87
CA GLY A 234 1.64 -0.42 11.31
C GLY A 234 2.39 -1.31 12.29
N THR A 235 1.66 -1.97 13.20
CA THR A 235 2.26 -2.96 14.11
C THR A 235 2.84 -4.14 13.33
N VAL A 236 2.15 -4.65 12.32
CA VAL A 236 2.65 -5.75 11.49
C VAL A 236 3.87 -5.32 10.68
N ASN A 237 3.82 -4.16 10.02
CA ASN A 237 4.96 -3.64 9.26
C ASN A 237 6.20 -3.42 10.15
N LEU A 238 5.98 -2.88 11.35
CA LEU A 238 7.03 -2.74 12.35
C LEU A 238 7.55 -4.11 12.81
N ALA A 239 6.66 -5.07 13.05
CA ALA A 239 7.04 -6.43 13.45
C ALA A 239 7.93 -7.11 12.40
N ILE A 240 7.63 -6.95 11.10
CA ILE A 240 8.45 -7.49 10.01
C ILE A 240 9.86 -6.90 10.06
N LEU A 241 9.99 -5.57 10.16
CA LEU A 241 11.29 -4.91 10.24
C LEU A 241 12.06 -5.34 11.49
N LEU A 242 11.42 -5.37 12.66
CA LEU A 242 12.05 -5.73 13.92
C LEU A 242 12.49 -7.20 13.96
N LEU A 243 11.68 -8.11 13.39
CA LEU A 243 12.04 -9.52 13.25
C LEU A 243 13.29 -9.68 12.38
N ALA A 244 13.33 -8.98 11.24
CA ALA A 244 14.49 -8.99 10.36
C ALA A 244 15.71 -8.36 11.02
N ALA A 245 15.55 -7.21 11.68
CA ALA A 245 16.64 -6.53 12.39
C ALA A 245 17.25 -7.38 13.52
N ALA A 246 16.43 -8.14 14.23
CA ALA A 246 16.89 -8.97 15.33
C ALA A 246 17.61 -10.27 14.89
N ASN A 247 17.26 -10.81 13.69
CA ASN A 247 17.67 -12.16 13.31
C ASN A 247 18.47 -12.26 12.01
N LEU A 248 18.38 -11.25 11.13
CA LEU A 248 18.96 -11.32 9.80
C LEU A 248 20.14 -10.36 9.60
N THR A 249 20.31 -9.37 10.48
CA THR A 249 21.40 -8.39 10.36
C THR A 249 22.76 -9.09 10.49
N GLY A 250 23.62 -8.89 9.47
CA GLY A 250 24.96 -9.50 9.43
C GLY A 250 24.99 -10.98 9.01
N VAL A 251 23.86 -11.53 8.57
CA VAL A 251 23.77 -12.88 8.01
C VAL A 251 23.81 -12.77 6.48
N ASP A 252 24.75 -13.44 5.85
CA ASP A 252 24.95 -13.38 4.39
C ASP A 252 23.71 -13.89 3.62
N GLY A 253 23.36 -13.20 2.54
CA GLY A 253 22.28 -13.57 1.62
C GLY A 253 20.86 -13.26 2.11
N THR A 254 20.70 -12.61 3.28
CA THR A 254 19.38 -12.27 3.85
C THR A 254 18.76 -10.97 3.30
N ASP A 255 19.43 -10.35 2.35
CA ASP A 255 18.90 -9.23 1.54
C ASP A 255 17.82 -9.67 0.54
N SER A 256 17.68 -10.97 0.31
CA SER A 256 16.60 -11.58 -0.49
C SER A 256 15.53 -12.25 0.38
N LEU A 257 14.28 -12.37 -0.13
CA LEU A 257 13.19 -13.06 0.57
C LEU A 257 13.48 -14.55 0.76
N GLU A 258 14.14 -15.17 -0.22
CA GLU A 258 14.55 -16.57 -0.16
C GLU A 258 15.61 -16.81 0.91
N GLY A 259 16.63 -15.96 0.95
CA GLY A 259 17.67 -16.03 1.96
C GLY A 259 17.15 -15.71 3.36
N ALA A 260 16.27 -14.71 3.48
CA ALA A 260 15.59 -14.40 4.73
C ALA A 260 14.74 -15.58 5.23
N TYR A 261 14.00 -16.26 4.34
CA TYR A 261 13.25 -17.47 4.67
C TYR A 261 14.16 -18.60 5.16
N ALA A 262 15.29 -18.83 4.49
CA ALA A 262 16.26 -19.85 4.87
C ALA A 262 16.85 -19.55 6.26
N ALA A 263 17.29 -18.31 6.50
CA ALA A 263 17.85 -17.89 7.78
C ALA A 263 16.83 -17.99 8.93
N LEU A 264 15.57 -17.58 8.69
CA LEU A 264 14.48 -17.74 9.67
C LEU A 264 14.22 -19.22 9.98
N ARG A 265 14.26 -20.09 8.96
CA ARG A 265 14.07 -21.53 9.15
C ARG A 265 15.19 -22.14 9.98
N ASP A 266 16.43 -21.75 9.70
CA ASP A 266 17.61 -22.32 10.36
C ASP A 266 17.79 -21.74 11.78
N GLY A 267 17.44 -20.45 12.00
CA GLY A 267 17.58 -19.80 13.31
C GLY A 267 16.37 -19.95 14.23
N LEU A 268 15.14 -19.86 13.71
CA LEU A 268 13.90 -19.85 14.50
C LEU A 268 13.00 -21.09 14.25
N GLY A 269 13.40 -21.94 13.32
CA GLY A 269 12.69 -23.19 13.01
C GLY A 269 11.68 -23.06 11.87
N SER A 270 11.26 -24.21 11.34
CA SER A 270 10.38 -24.34 10.18
C SER A 270 9.01 -23.69 10.36
N LEU A 271 8.48 -23.64 11.59
CA LEU A 271 7.19 -23.03 11.86
C LEU A 271 7.19 -21.53 11.55
N VAL A 272 8.21 -20.79 12.05
CA VAL A 272 8.33 -19.33 11.83
C VAL A 272 8.53 -19.03 10.35
N ALA A 273 9.40 -19.78 9.66
CA ALA A 273 9.61 -19.65 8.24
C ALA A 273 8.34 -19.94 7.42
N THR A 274 7.58 -20.98 7.77
CA THR A 274 6.31 -21.30 7.12
C THR A 274 5.28 -20.19 7.33
N LEU A 275 5.16 -19.65 8.56
CA LEU A 275 4.26 -18.55 8.86
C LEU A 275 4.64 -17.27 8.06
N PHE A 276 5.94 -17.01 7.89
CA PHE A 276 6.41 -15.94 7.02
C PHE A 276 5.94 -16.12 5.56
N ALA A 277 6.17 -17.30 4.97
CA ALA A 277 5.80 -17.57 3.59
C ALA A 277 4.26 -17.58 3.39
N VAL A 278 3.50 -18.12 4.34
CA VAL A 278 2.02 -18.07 4.34
C VAL A 278 1.54 -16.61 4.49
N GLY A 279 2.18 -15.82 5.33
CA GLY A 279 1.91 -14.39 5.46
C GLY A 279 2.14 -13.63 4.15
N LEU A 280 3.24 -13.92 3.46
CA LEU A 280 3.55 -13.33 2.15
C LEU A 280 2.51 -13.71 1.08
N LEU A 281 2.08 -14.99 1.03
CA LEU A 281 1.03 -15.45 0.12
C LEU A 281 -0.31 -14.77 0.41
N ALA A 282 -0.69 -14.75 1.69
CA ALA A 282 -1.92 -14.12 2.15
C ALA A 282 -1.94 -12.61 1.82
N SER A 283 -0.79 -11.95 1.96
CA SER A 283 -0.58 -10.55 1.63
C SER A 283 -0.85 -10.26 0.15
N GLY A 284 -0.24 -11.04 -0.77
CA GLY A 284 -0.44 -10.91 -2.21
C GLY A 284 -1.89 -11.13 -2.64
N LEU A 285 -2.56 -12.12 -2.05
CA LEU A 285 -3.97 -12.41 -2.37
C LEU A 285 -4.95 -11.38 -1.79
N ALA A 286 -4.66 -10.84 -0.60
CA ALA A 286 -5.52 -9.86 0.06
C ALA A 286 -5.54 -8.50 -0.65
N SER A 287 -4.40 -8.05 -1.19
CA SER A 287 -4.25 -6.74 -1.84
C SER A 287 -4.84 -6.68 -3.25
N THR A 288 -4.91 -7.83 -3.95
CA THR A 288 -5.33 -7.93 -5.36
C THR A 288 -6.63 -7.19 -5.70
N SER A 289 -7.63 -7.27 -4.85
CA SER A 289 -8.92 -6.63 -5.14
C SER A 289 -8.88 -5.12 -4.99
N VAL A 290 -8.08 -4.63 -4.06
CA VAL A 290 -7.92 -3.18 -3.84
C VAL A 290 -7.18 -2.54 -5.00
N GLY A 291 -6.10 -3.18 -5.50
CA GLY A 291 -5.36 -2.74 -6.68
C GLY A 291 -6.25 -2.69 -7.93
N ALA A 292 -7.00 -3.77 -8.20
CA ALA A 292 -7.91 -3.84 -9.33
C ALA A 292 -9.02 -2.77 -9.26
N TYR A 293 -9.64 -2.57 -8.09
CA TYR A 293 -10.65 -1.54 -7.87
C TYR A 293 -10.07 -0.14 -8.04
N ALA A 294 -8.90 0.12 -7.46
CA ALA A 294 -8.22 1.41 -7.57
C ALA A 294 -7.96 1.81 -9.02
N GLY A 295 -7.40 0.91 -9.82
CA GLY A 295 -7.14 1.18 -11.22
C GLY A 295 -8.41 1.38 -12.06
N ALA A 296 -9.47 0.62 -11.80
CA ALA A 296 -10.76 0.84 -12.47
C ALA A 296 -11.35 2.22 -12.13
N GLU A 297 -11.25 2.65 -10.87
CA GLU A 297 -11.73 3.96 -10.44
C GLU A 297 -10.88 5.11 -11.01
N ILE A 298 -9.55 4.92 -11.11
CA ILE A 298 -8.64 5.87 -11.77
C ILE A 298 -9.03 6.06 -13.25
N MET A 299 -9.26 4.96 -13.99
CA MET A 299 -9.68 5.03 -15.38
C MET A 299 -11.06 5.68 -15.53
N HIS A 300 -12.02 5.27 -14.70
CA HIS A 300 -13.37 5.84 -14.72
C HIS A 300 -13.38 7.34 -14.39
N GLY A 301 -12.66 7.74 -13.34
CA GLY A 301 -12.63 9.13 -12.88
C GLY A 301 -11.88 10.06 -13.84
N LEU A 302 -10.71 9.66 -14.32
CA LEU A 302 -9.86 10.51 -15.15
C LEU A 302 -10.20 10.44 -16.64
N LEU A 303 -10.45 9.25 -17.19
CA LEU A 303 -10.71 9.06 -18.62
C LEU A 303 -12.20 8.92 -18.95
N ARG A 304 -13.06 8.72 -17.95
CA ARG A 304 -14.50 8.41 -18.13
C ARG A 304 -14.74 7.09 -18.89
N ILE A 305 -13.78 6.17 -18.83
CA ILE A 305 -13.84 4.85 -19.46
C ILE A 305 -14.05 3.82 -18.36
N ARG A 306 -15.01 2.92 -18.57
CA ARG A 306 -15.23 1.77 -17.68
C ARG A 306 -14.55 0.55 -18.28
N VAL A 307 -13.52 0.04 -17.61
CA VAL A 307 -12.81 -1.17 -17.99
C VAL A 307 -13.20 -2.30 -17.04
N PRO A 308 -13.58 -3.46 -17.54
CA PRO A 308 -13.84 -4.63 -16.69
C PRO A 308 -12.59 -4.98 -15.87
N LEU A 309 -12.77 -5.25 -14.56
CA LEU A 309 -11.68 -5.59 -13.64
C LEU A 309 -10.83 -6.76 -14.15
N LEU A 310 -11.48 -7.76 -14.77
CA LEU A 310 -10.81 -8.91 -15.36
C LEU A 310 -9.88 -8.54 -16.53
N ALA A 311 -10.35 -7.68 -17.44
CA ALA A 311 -9.54 -7.24 -18.57
C ALA A 311 -8.29 -6.49 -18.09
N ARG A 312 -8.47 -5.62 -17.10
CA ARG A 312 -7.36 -4.90 -16.47
C ARG A 312 -6.36 -5.86 -15.83
N ARG A 313 -6.85 -6.85 -15.06
CA ARG A 313 -5.99 -7.85 -14.39
C ARG A 313 -5.18 -8.68 -15.39
N LEU A 314 -5.76 -9.05 -16.50
CA LEU A 314 -5.03 -9.77 -17.55
C LEU A 314 -3.89 -8.92 -18.13
N VAL A 315 -4.12 -7.63 -18.36
CA VAL A 315 -3.09 -6.71 -18.87
C VAL A 315 -1.96 -6.53 -17.84
N THR A 316 -2.28 -6.36 -16.57
CA THR A 316 -1.26 -6.13 -15.51
C THR A 316 -0.50 -7.40 -15.12
N LEU A 317 -1.03 -8.58 -15.43
CA LEU A 317 -0.35 -9.87 -15.23
C LEU A 317 0.85 -10.04 -16.19
N VAL A 318 0.76 -9.50 -17.42
CA VAL A 318 1.81 -9.66 -18.44
C VAL A 318 3.17 -9.12 -17.95
N PRO A 319 3.33 -7.87 -17.46
CA PRO A 319 4.62 -7.39 -17.01
C PRO A 319 5.14 -8.18 -15.79
N ALA A 320 4.28 -8.65 -14.90
CA ALA A 320 4.69 -9.47 -13.76
C ALA A 320 5.30 -10.80 -14.22
N LEU A 321 4.63 -11.50 -15.13
CA LEU A 321 5.13 -12.76 -15.72
C LEU A 321 6.40 -12.53 -16.56
N ALA A 322 6.50 -11.39 -17.26
CA ALA A 322 7.71 -11.03 -17.99
C ALA A 322 8.92 -10.85 -17.04
N ILE A 323 8.75 -10.13 -15.93
CA ILE A 323 9.80 -9.94 -14.91
C ILE A 323 10.27 -11.29 -14.37
N LEU A 324 9.33 -12.18 -14.01
CA LEU A 324 9.64 -13.52 -13.48
C LEU A 324 10.27 -14.41 -14.57
N GLY A 325 9.81 -14.31 -15.82
CA GLY A 325 10.36 -15.09 -16.95
C GLY A 325 11.75 -14.65 -17.39
N LEU A 326 12.09 -13.37 -17.19
CA LEU A 326 13.43 -12.83 -17.47
C LEU A 326 14.44 -13.15 -16.37
N GLY A 327 14.00 -13.77 -15.26
CA GLY A 327 14.88 -14.12 -14.13
C GLY A 327 15.37 -12.92 -13.33
N ILE A 328 14.62 -11.81 -13.33
CA ILE A 328 14.89 -10.66 -12.49
C ILE A 328 14.65 -11.07 -11.04
N ASP A 329 15.57 -10.68 -10.14
CA ASP A 329 15.44 -10.98 -8.71
C ASP A 329 14.10 -10.47 -8.15
N PRO A 330 13.29 -11.34 -7.53
CA PRO A 330 11.95 -10.98 -7.07
C PRO A 330 11.98 -9.92 -5.96
N THR A 331 12.98 -9.97 -5.05
CA THR A 331 13.08 -9.01 -3.95
C THR A 331 13.41 -7.62 -4.47
N VAL A 332 14.35 -7.53 -5.41
CA VAL A 332 14.68 -6.28 -6.11
C VAL A 332 13.46 -5.73 -6.83
N ALA A 333 12.73 -6.58 -7.57
CA ALA A 333 11.52 -6.17 -8.29
C ALA A 333 10.42 -5.66 -7.33
N LEU A 334 10.23 -6.34 -6.19
CA LEU A 334 9.30 -5.90 -5.14
C LEU A 334 9.70 -4.54 -4.54
N VAL A 335 10.95 -4.37 -4.13
CA VAL A 335 11.46 -3.11 -3.55
C VAL A 335 11.34 -1.97 -4.56
N LEU A 336 11.76 -2.17 -5.80
CA LEU A 336 11.67 -1.15 -6.85
C LEU A 336 10.23 -0.80 -7.21
N SER A 337 9.30 -1.76 -7.18
CA SER A 337 7.88 -1.46 -7.39
C SER A 337 7.38 -0.46 -6.34
N GLN A 338 7.79 -0.59 -5.08
CA GLN A 338 7.40 0.32 -4.00
C GLN A 338 8.08 1.70 -4.13
N VAL A 339 9.30 1.75 -4.67
CA VAL A 339 9.94 3.03 -5.02
C VAL A 339 9.12 3.76 -6.09
N VAL A 340 8.63 3.06 -7.11
CA VAL A 340 7.72 3.63 -8.12
C VAL A 340 6.45 4.19 -7.45
N LEU A 341 5.88 3.47 -6.47
CA LEU A 341 4.76 3.96 -5.69
C LEU A 341 5.10 5.25 -4.95
N SER A 342 6.29 5.34 -4.35
CA SER A 342 6.74 6.54 -3.63
C SER A 342 6.74 7.78 -4.53
N PHE A 343 7.21 7.65 -5.78
CA PHE A 343 7.13 8.74 -6.77
C PHE A 343 5.68 9.12 -7.13
N GLY A 344 4.75 8.18 -7.03
CA GLY A 344 3.33 8.42 -7.27
C GLY A 344 2.61 9.17 -6.16
N ILE A 345 3.10 9.09 -4.90
CA ILE A 345 2.40 9.65 -3.74
C ILE A 345 2.12 11.16 -3.87
N PRO A 346 3.09 12.02 -4.24
CA PRO A 346 2.85 13.46 -4.36
C PRO A 346 1.69 13.80 -5.31
N PHE A 347 1.52 13.06 -6.39
CA PHE A 347 0.45 13.27 -7.36
C PHE A 347 -0.95 12.96 -6.79
N ALA A 348 -1.07 12.06 -5.84
CA ALA A 348 -2.32 11.79 -5.14
C ALA A 348 -2.50 12.72 -3.92
N LEU A 349 -1.44 12.90 -3.14
CA LEU A 349 -1.48 13.60 -1.85
C LEU A 349 -1.66 15.12 -2.01
N ILE A 350 -0.90 15.76 -2.89
CA ILE A 350 -0.98 17.22 -3.07
C ILE A 350 -2.40 17.66 -3.46
N PRO A 351 -3.03 17.08 -4.51
CA PRO A 351 -4.42 17.40 -4.82
C PRO A 351 -5.39 17.07 -3.68
N LEU A 352 -5.18 15.95 -2.97
CA LEU A 352 -6.03 15.59 -1.83
C LEU A 352 -6.01 16.67 -0.76
N VAL A 353 -4.82 17.14 -0.35
CA VAL A 353 -4.66 18.20 0.66
C VAL A 353 -5.28 19.51 0.18
N VAL A 354 -5.06 19.89 -1.08
CA VAL A 354 -5.64 21.09 -1.69
C VAL A 354 -7.17 21.01 -1.70
N LEU A 355 -7.74 19.90 -2.18
CA LEU A 355 -9.19 19.73 -2.29
C LEU A 355 -9.87 19.70 -0.93
N THR A 356 -9.27 19.01 0.05
CA THR A 356 -9.84 18.90 1.40
C THR A 356 -9.70 20.18 2.23
N SER A 357 -8.86 21.13 1.80
CA SER A 357 -8.71 22.45 2.43
C SER A 357 -9.73 23.47 1.89
N ARG A 358 -10.37 23.19 0.76
CA ARG A 358 -11.26 24.14 0.07
C ARG A 358 -12.63 24.22 0.73
N ARG A 359 -13.05 25.48 1.05
CA ARG A 359 -14.36 25.75 1.65
C ARG A 359 -15.52 25.52 0.68
N ASP A 360 -15.31 25.81 -0.61
CA ASP A 360 -16.31 25.61 -1.66
C ASP A 360 -16.66 24.12 -1.89
N LEU A 361 -15.77 23.19 -1.51
CA LEU A 361 -15.99 21.75 -1.63
C LEU A 361 -16.48 21.10 -0.34
N LEU A 362 -15.81 21.38 0.76
CA LEU A 362 -16.05 20.69 2.02
C LEU A 362 -16.84 21.53 3.04
N GLY A 363 -17.18 22.77 2.73
CA GLY A 363 -17.96 23.64 3.59
C GLY A 363 -17.39 23.74 5.01
N ALA A 364 -18.21 23.42 6.00
CA ALA A 364 -17.82 23.38 7.42
C ALA A 364 -16.83 22.25 7.74
N HIS A 365 -16.74 21.21 6.88
CA HIS A 365 -15.88 20.04 7.08
C HIS A 365 -14.47 20.19 6.46
N ARG A 366 -14.12 21.39 5.96
CA ARG A 366 -12.76 21.65 5.45
C ARG A 366 -11.68 21.32 6.49
N ASN A 367 -10.46 21.12 6.05
CA ASN A 367 -9.33 20.89 6.94
C ASN A 367 -9.12 22.07 7.88
N ARG A 368 -8.77 21.76 9.14
CA ARG A 368 -8.20 22.74 10.05
C ARG A 368 -6.81 23.17 9.58
N PRO A 369 -6.33 24.38 9.89
CA PRO A 369 -5.00 24.83 9.47
C PRO A 369 -3.88 23.86 9.83
N LEU A 370 -3.89 23.29 11.02
CA LEU A 370 -2.89 22.30 11.46
C LEU A 370 -2.93 21.01 10.60
N THR A 371 -4.12 20.55 10.22
CA THR A 371 -4.27 19.37 9.33
C THR A 371 -3.72 19.66 7.93
N THR A 372 -3.99 20.86 7.42
CA THR A 372 -3.44 21.29 6.12
C THR A 372 -1.91 21.42 6.19
N ALA A 373 -1.39 22.03 7.25
CA ALA A 373 0.06 22.15 7.46
C ALA A 373 0.74 20.77 7.54
N ALA A 374 0.16 19.82 8.28
CA ALA A 374 0.66 18.45 8.35
C ALA A 374 0.65 17.76 6.97
N GLY A 375 -0.42 17.95 6.15
CA GLY A 375 -0.48 17.41 4.80
C GLY A 375 0.55 18.05 3.86
N ILE A 376 0.82 19.34 3.99
CA ILE A 376 1.86 20.04 3.23
C ILE A 376 3.24 19.54 3.65
N MET A 377 3.51 19.41 4.94
CA MET A 377 4.79 18.89 5.44
C MET A 377 5.05 17.47 4.93
N ALA A 378 4.03 16.60 4.97
CA ALA A 378 4.12 15.26 4.41
C ALA A 378 4.43 15.28 2.91
N SER A 379 3.78 16.16 2.14
CA SER A 379 4.03 16.32 0.71
C SER A 379 5.45 16.79 0.43
N VAL A 380 5.92 17.81 1.15
CA VAL A 380 7.29 18.35 1.01
C VAL A 380 8.34 17.29 1.37
N PHE A 381 8.13 16.57 2.47
CA PHE A 381 9.03 15.49 2.89
C PHE A 381 9.16 14.40 1.80
N LEU A 382 8.04 13.93 1.25
CA LEU A 382 8.05 12.89 0.21
C LEU A 382 8.68 13.37 -1.10
N VAL A 383 8.40 14.61 -1.51
CA VAL A 383 9.05 15.20 -2.70
C VAL A 383 10.55 15.34 -2.48
N ALA A 384 10.97 15.83 -1.31
CA ALA A 384 12.38 15.97 -0.97
C ALA A 384 13.10 14.60 -0.94
N LEU A 385 12.50 13.59 -0.30
CA LEU A 385 13.06 12.24 -0.24
C LEU A 385 13.26 11.66 -1.65
N ASN A 386 12.25 11.76 -2.51
CA ASN A 386 12.33 11.26 -3.89
C ASN A 386 13.34 12.06 -4.72
N ALA A 387 13.46 13.37 -4.51
CA ALA A 387 14.47 14.20 -5.16
C ALA A 387 15.90 13.83 -4.73
N VAL A 388 16.12 13.59 -3.43
CA VAL A 388 17.40 13.11 -2.89
C VAL A 388 17.74 11.74 -3.46
N LEU A 389 16.75 10.81 -3.52
CA LEU A 389 16.97 9.50 -4.11
C LEU A 389 17.42 9.59 -5.58
N LEU A 390 16.73 10.40 -6.38
CA LEU A 390 17.12 10.61 -7.78
C LEU A 390 18.52 11.19 -7.88
N TRP A 391 18.83 12.20 -7.06
CA TRP A 391 20.16 12.81 -7.06
C TRP A 391 21.24 11.77 -6.73
N LEU A 392 21.05 10.95 -5.70
CA LEU A 392 22.01 9.90 -5.32
C LEU A 392 22.18 8.87 -6.45
N VAL A 393 21.09 8.41 -7.07
CA VAL A 393 21.15 7.45 -8.18
C VAL A 393 21.93 8.01 -9.38
N PHE A 394 21.73 9.29 -9.73
CA PHE A 394 22.42 9.90 -10.88
C PHE A 394 23.84 10.41 -10.56
N SER A 395 24.15 10.68 -9.29
CA SER A 395 25.51 11.09 -8.88
C SER A 395 26.45 9.92 -8.59
N GLY A 396 25.96 8.68 -8.63
CA GLY A 396 26.76 7.49 -8.34
C GLY A 396 27.10 7.35 -6.85
N GLY A 397 26.22 7.87 -5.97
CA GLY A 397 26.36 7.90 -4.51
C GLY A 397 26.11 6.58 -3.82
#